data_5dfc5749c09c24ca4e9cc831b6c7e43a
#
_entry.id   5dfc5749c09c24ca4e9cc831b6c7e43a
#
_cell.length_a   1.000
_cell.length_b   1.000
_cell.length_c   1.000
_cell.angle_alpha   90.00
_cell.angle_beta   90.00
_cell.angle_gamma   90.00
#
_symmetry.space_group_name_H-M   'P 1'
#
loop_
_entity.id
_entity.type
_entity.pdbx_description
1 polymer ?
#
loop_
_entity_poly.entity_id
_entity_poly.type
_entity_poly.pdbx_seq_one_letter_code
_entity_poly.pdbx_strand_id
1 'polypeptide(L)'
;MQTRRIWLIAAILTIISCKGHHPAEYIPQATDSPDATRLINVLNELKDRDVVLFVADKDEISPAEVPFPVVFTGMGKMRMFSALVRWHEALPEGSKPVVLNIGSAGSAKFPIGSIVNCTRIFNGGSELITDCIELPGEGASIFSGDYFMSTQTFSPEQVKALSEQYDLFDMEAYAAAQFCKMYDIPFYCLKAVSDNLDGNLKDWRGILADIRTRFTELLGSISGNPVASSRIFS
;
A
#
# COMPACT_ATOMS: atom_id res chain seq x y z
N MET A 1 7.62 -30.83 5.62
CA MET A 1 8.47 -29.69 5.26
C MET A 1 7.72 -28.34 5.28
N GLN A 2 6.41 -28.29 5.50
CA GLN A 2 5.60 -27.05 5.52
C GLN A 2 5.72 -26.22 6.81
N THR A 3 5.99 -26.83 7.95
CA THR A 3 5.99 -26.16 9.26
C THR A 3 7.18 -25.20 9.51
N ARG A 4 8.32 -25.36 8.84
CA ARG A 4 9.49 -24.48 9.05
C ARG A 4 9.37 -23.11 8.38
N ARG A 5 8.55 -22.97 7.32
CA ARG A 5 8.41 -21.71 6.56
C ARG A 5 7.46 -20.72 7.23
N ILE A 6 6.44 -21.23 7.92
CA ILE A 6 5.47 -20.40 8.66
C ILE A 6 6.14 -19.67 9.84
N TRP A 7 7.12 -20.30 10.50
CA TRP A 7 7.85 -19.71 11.61
C TRP A 7 8.73 -18.51 11.22
N LEU A 8 9.27 -18.49 10.00
CA LEU A 8 10.14 -17.39 9.56
C LEU A 8 9.33 -16.10 9.34
N ILE A 9 8.13 -16.22 8.77
CA ILE A 9 7.23 -15.08 8.51
C ILE A 9 6.67 -14.55 9.83
N ALA A 10 6.32 -15.42 10.77
CA ALA A 10 5.88 -15.03 12.11
C ALA A 10 6.96 -14.29 12.91
N ALA A 11 8.23 -14.69 12.79
CA ALA A 11 9.35 -14.02 13.44
C ALA A 11 9.59 -12.60 12.91
N ILE A 12 9.36 -12.35 11.62
CA ILE A 12 9.54 -11.02 11.02
C ILE A 12 8.45 -10.05 11.48
N LEU A 13 7.20 -10.50 11.59
CA LEU A 13 6.11 -9.69 12.14
C LEU A 13 6.33 -9.31 13.62
N THR A 14 7.08 -10.11 14.39
CA THR A 14 7.43 -9.83 15.79
C THR A 14 8.55 -8.78 15.90
N ILE A 15 9.46 -8.67 14.91
CA ILE A 15 10.58 -7.72 14.92
C ILE A 15 10.09 -6.29 14.58
N ILE A 16 9.01 -6.14 13.81
CA ILE A 16 8.40 -4.85 13.45
C ILE A 16 7.87 -4.09 14.70
N SER A 17 7.74 -4.77 15.85
CA SER A 17 7.18 -4.21 17.09
C SER A 17 8.22 -3.57 18.03
N CYS A 18 9.51 -3.61 17.77
CA CYS A 18 10.51 -3.20 18.75
C CYS A 18 11.50 -2.17 18.22
N LYS A 19 11.18 -0.89 18.20
CA LYS A 19 12.07 0.26 18.47
C LYS A 19 11.38 1.60 18.19
N GLY A 20 10.71 2.13 19.16
CA GLY A 20 10.25 3.51 19.19
C GLY A 20 9.65 3.82 20.55
N HIS A 21 10.22 4.73 21.30
CA HIS A 21 9.72 5.14 22.63
C HIS A 21 8.41 5.90 22.48
N HIS A 22 7.28 5.19 22.66
CA HIS A 22 6.01 5.76 23.12
C HIS A 22 5.45 4.89 24.23
N PRO A 23 4.69 5.44 25.19
CA PRO A 23 4.22 4.68 26.34
C PRO A 23 3.32 3.53 25.89
N ALA A 24 3.59 2.37 26.46
CA ALA A 24 2.96 1.10 26.11
C ALA A 24 1.43 1.15 26.29
N GLU A 25 0.71 1.21 25.17
CA GLU A 25 -0.65 0.70 25.10
C GLU A 25 -0.64 -0.57 24.23
N TYR A 26 -1.22 -1.59 24.78
CA TYR A 26 -1.47 -2.94 24.29
C TYR A 26 -1.35 -3.13 22.78
N ILE A 27 -0.28 -3.77 22.33
CA ILE A 27 -0.14 -4.30 20.98
C ILE A 27 -0.60 -5.75 21.02
N PRO A 28 -1.73 -6.13 20.36
CA PRO A 28 -2.07 -7.54 20.16
C PRO A 28 -0.91 -8.22 19.44
N GLN A 29 -0.56 -9.44 19.84
CA GLN A 29 0.49 -10.20 19.15
C GLN A 29 0.09 -10.36 17.69
N ALA A 30 0.93 -9.83 16.79
CA ALA A 30 0.65 -9.59 15.38
C ALA A 30 0.34 -10.85 14.53
N THR A 31 0.44 -12.03 15.11
CA THR A 31 0.27 -13.33 14.42
C THR A 31 -1.18 -13.82 14.34
N ASP A 32 -2.08 -13.29 15.18
CA ASP A 32 -3.46 -13.79 15.30
C ASP A 32 -4.52 -12.80 14.78
N SER A 33 -4.12 -11.66 14.22
CA SER A 33 -5.09 -10.74 13.63
C SER A 33 -5.51 -11.21 12.23
N PRO A 34 -6.80 -11.08 11.86
CA PRO A 34 -7.25 -11.35 10.49
C PRO A 34 -6.45 -10.58 9.43
N ASP A 35 -6.00 -9.39 9.75
CA ASP A 35 -5.22 -8.52 8.83
C ASP A 35 -3.81 -9.04 8.59
N ALA A 36 -3.15 -9.61 9.60
CA ALA A 36 -1.85 -10.25 9.43
C ALA A 36 -1.95 -11.48 8.51
N THR A 37 -2.99 -12.30 8.67
CA THR A 37 -3.24 -13.46 7.81
C THR A 37 -3.48 -13.03 6.36
N ARG A 38 -4.27 -11.99 6.13
CA ARG A 38 -4.54 -11.42 4.79
C ARG A 38 -3.26 -10.94 4.13
N LEU A 39 -2.44 -10.21 4.86
CA LEU A 39 -1.15 -9.72 4.38
C LEU A 39 -0.22 -10.86 3.99
N ILE A 40 -0.10 -11.90 4.83
CA ILE A 40 0.69 -13.10 4.54
C ILE A 40 0.22 -13.79 3.26
N ASN A 41 -1.09 -13.89 3.04
CA ASN A 41 -1.65 -14.48 1.82
C ASN A 41 -1.22 -13.69 0.58
N VAL A 42 -1.36 -12.37 0.60
CA VAL A 42 -0.90 -11.49 -0.50
C VAL A 42 0.58 -11.69 -0.77
N LEU A 43 1.43 -11.71 0.26
CA LEU A 43 2.86 -11.92 0.08
C LEU A 43 3.19 -13.29 -0.53
N ASN A 44 2.45 -14.33 -0.16
CA ASN A 44 2.62 -15.65 -0.74
C ASN A 44 2.19 -15.72 -2.22
N GLU A 45 1.14 -14.97 -2.60
CA GLU A 45 0.69 -14.88 -3.98
C GLU A 45 1.67 -14.10 -4.88
N LEU A 46 2.39 -13.14 -4.32
CA LEU A 46 3.39 -12.33 -5.02
C LEU A 46 4.74 -13.06 -5.19
N LYS A 47 4.96 -14.10 -4.41
CA LYS A 47 6.20 -14.86 -4.46
C LYS A 47 6.37 -15.52 -5.83
N ASP A 48 7.58 -15.41 -6.36
CA ASP A 48 7.95 -15.98 -7.66
C ASP A 48 7.20 -15.36 -8.87
N ARG A 49 6.59 -14.16 -8.68
CA ARG A 49 5.94 -13.38 -9.74
C ARG A 49 6.82 -12.21 -10.20
N ASP A 50 6.59 -11.76 -11.42
CA ASP A 50 7.24 -10.54 -11.96
C ASP A 50 6.51 -9.29 -11.44
N VAL A 51 6.84 -8.92 -10.20
CA VAL A 51 6.19 -7.81 -9.48
C VAL A 51 6.88 -6.50 -9.79
N VAL A 52 6.09 -5.46 -10.09
CA VAL A 52 6.54 -4.07 -10.23
C VAL A 52 5.81 -3.21 -9.22
N LEU A 53 6.56 -2.44 -8.44
CA LEU A 53 6.02 -1.52 -7.44
C LEU A 53 5.67 -0.18 -8.08
N PHE A 54 4.46 0.31 -7.83
CA PHE A 54 4.03 1.67 -8.16
C PHE A 54 3.84 2.47 -6.88
N VAL A 55 4.60 3.55 -6.74
CA VAL A 55 4.73 4.34 -5.51
C VAL A 55 4.59 5.82 -5.83
N ALA A 56 3.81 6.55 -5.05
CA ALA A 56 3.57 7.96 -5.31
C ALA A 56 4.75 8.84 -4.92
N ASP A 57 5.34 8.60 -3.74
CA ASP A 57 6.42 9.42 -3.19
C ASP A 57 7.71 8.59 -3.01
N LYS A 58 8.84 9.19 -3.42
CA LYS A 58 10.17 8.58 -3.28
C LYS A 58 10.60 8.35 -1.82
N ASP A 59 9.96 9.04 -0.88
CA ASP A 59 10.26 8.89 0.54
C ASP A 59 9.51 7.69 1.18
N GLU A 60 8.58 7.05 0.44
CA GLU A 60 7.82 5.88 0.91
C GLU A 60 8.56 4.54 0.74
N ILE A 61 9.57 4.47 -0.13
CA ILE A 61 10.35 3.24 -0.38
C ILE A 61 11.77 3.56 -0.82
N SER A 62 12.72 2.68 -0.48
CA SER A 62 14.09 2.70 -0.99
C SER A 62 14.26 1.64 -2.08
N PRO A 63 14.38 2.02 -3.37
CA PRO A 63 14.52 1.05 -4.46
C PRO A 63 15.75 0.14 -4.34
N ALA A 64 16.80 0.62 -3.66
CA ALA A 64 18.02 -0.17 -3.44
C ALA A 64 17.85 -1.29 -2.38
N GLU A 65 16.79 -1.21 -1.59
CA GLU A 65 16.55 -2.11 -0.44
C GLU A 65 15.41 -3.09 -0.69
N VAL A 66 14.76 -3.03 -1.87
CA VAL A 66 13.67 -3.95 -2.24
C VAL A 66 14.03 -4.76 -3.48
N PRO A 67 13.54 -6.01 -3.60
CA PRO A 67 13.91 -6.91 -4.70
C PRO A 67 13.14 -6.65 -6.00
N PHE A 68 12.25 -5.67 -6.02
CA PHE A 68 11.34 -5.41 -7.13
C PHE A 68 11.68 -4.09 -7.83
N PRO A 69 11.47 -3.98 -9.15
CA PRO A 69 11.50 -2.70 -9.85
C PRO A 69 10.49 -1.73 -9.24
N VAL A 70 10.90 -0.45 -9.10
CA VAL A 70 10.07 0.62 -8.53
C VAL A 70 9.81 1.67 -9.60
N VAL A 71 8.55 2.05 -9.78
CA VAL A 71 8.11 3.15 -10.62
C VAL A 71 7.56 4.25 -9.71
N PHE A 72 8.23 5.39 -9.66
CA PHE A 72 7.73 6.57 -8.97
C PHE A 72 6.79 7.35 -9.88
N THR A 73 5.56 7.55 -9.40
CA THR A 73 4.49 8.14 -10.21
C THR A 73 4.28 9.62 -9.96
N GLY A 74 4.60 10.08 -8.75
CA GLY A 74 4.09 11.31 -8.19
C GLY A 74 2.66 11.15 -7.68
N MET A 75 2.23 12.08 -6.81
CA MET A 75 0.93 12.05 -6.15
C MET A 75 -0.22 12.35 -7.12
N GLY A 76 -1.32 11.62 -6.97
CA GLY A 76 -2.60 11.83 -7.64
C GLY A 76 -2.89 10.88 -8.80
N LYS A 77 -4.20 10.62 -9.00
CA LYS A 77 -4.73 9.66 -9.98
C LYS A 77 -4.16 9.84 -11.38
N MET A 78 -4.08 11.07 -11.87
CA MET A 78 -3.60 11.34 -13.24
C MET A 78 -2.12 11.02 -13.42
N ARG A 79 -1.28 11.29 -12.43
CA ARG A 79 0.14 10.96 -12.49
C ARG A 79 0.36 9.45 -12.43
N MET A 80 -0.35 8.77 -11.54
CA MET A 80 -0.35 7.31 -11.45
C MET A 80 -0.76 6.69 -12.80
N PHE A 81 -1.87 7.10 -13.37
CA PHE A 81 -2.35 6.58 -14.65
C PHE A 81 -1.35 6.82 -15.79
N SER A 82 -0.79 8.04 -15.88
CA SER A 82 0.20 8.38 -16.90
C SER A 82 1.50 7.58 -16.77
N ALA A 83 1.93 7.29 -15.54
CA ALA A 83 3.11 6.45 -15.30
C ALA A 83 2.86 5.00 -15.74
N LEU A 84 1.68 4.46 -15.42
CA LEU A 84 1.27 3.12 -15.85
C LEU A 84 1.20 2.98 -17.36
N VAL A 85 0.66 3.99 -18.07
CA VAL A 85 0.65 4.01 -19.56
C VAL A 85 2.06 3.91 -20.11
N ARG A 86 2.96 4.82 -19.70
CA ARG A 86 4.35 4.82 -20.19
C ARG A 86 5.08 3.52 -19.86
N TRP A 87 4.88 2.98 -18.66
CA TRP A 87 5.47 1.71 -18.26
C TRP A 87 4.95 0.56 -19.12
N HIS A 88 3.64 0.48 -19.33
CA HIS A 88 3.01 -0.57 -20.13
C HIS A 88 3.46 -0.55 -21.60
N GLU A 89 3.58 0.63 -22.19
CA GLU A 89 4.09 0.81 -23.57
C GLU A 89 5.54 0.35 -23.72
N ALA A 90 6.33 0.38 -22.64
CA ALA A 90 7.73 -0.04 -22.64
C ALA A 90 7.92 -1.54 -22.29
N LEU A 91 6.85 -2.28 -22.00
CA LEU A 91 6.96 -3.70 -21.67
C LEU A 91 7.37 -4.53 -22.89
N PRO A 92 8.29 -5.51 -22.70
CA PRO A 92 8.58 -6.49 -23.74
C PRO A 92 7.32 -7.29 -24.11
N GLU A 93 7.21 -7.69 -25.37
CA GLU A 93 6.13 -8.55 -25.83
C GLU A 93 6.08 -9.86 -25.05
N GLY A 94 4.89 -10.27 -24.63
CA GLY A 94 4.68 -11.49 -23.84
C GLY A 94 4.99 -11.37 -22.35
N SER A 95 5.35 -10.18 -21.85
CA SER A 95 5.49 -9.93 -20.41
C SER A 95 4.17 -10.19 -19.66
N LYS A 96 4.29 -10.77 -18.45
CA LYS A 96 3.14 -11.02 -17.56
C LYS A 96 3.40 -10.43 -16.17
N PRO A 97 3.56 -9.11 -16.08
CA PRO A 97 3.86 -8.46 -14.82
C PRO A 97 2.66 -8.48 -13.86
N VAL A 98 2.97 -8.26 -12.60
CA VAL A 98 2.01 -7.98 -11.53
C VAL A 98 2.26 -6.59 -11.01
N VAL A 99 1.24 -5.77 -10.91
CA VAL A 99 1.34 -4.44 -10.32
C VAL A 99 1.02 -4.50 -8.84
N LEU A 100 1.94 -4.02 -8.01
CA LEU A 100 1.71 -3.79 -6.59
C LEU A 100 1.80 -2.28 -6.31
N ASN A 101 0.66 -1.66 -6.00
CA ASN A 101 0.63 -0.29 -5.50
C ASN A 101 0.86 -0.28 -3.99
N ILE A 102 1.93 0.36 -3.57
CA ILE A 102 2.22 0.64 -2.16
C ILE A 102 2.28 2.14 -1.92
N GLY A 103 2.12 2.55 -0.68
CA GLY A 103 2.25 3.95 -0.27
C GLY A 103 1.49 4.25 1.03
N SER A 104 1.49 5.51 1.41
CA SER A 104 0.78 6.02 2.57
C SER A 104 -0.71 6.19 2.30
N ALA A 105 -1.51 6.11 3.36
CA ALA A 105 -2.94 6.42 3.35
C ALA A 105 -3.40 6.92 4.72
N GLY A 106 -4.35 7.83 4.75
CA GLY A 106 -5.02 8.24 5.98
C GLY A 106 -6.07 7.22 6.43
N SER A 107 -6.29 7.07 7.74
CA SER A 107 -7.35 6.22 8.29
C SER A 107 -7.80 6.69 9.66
N ALA A 108 -9.12 6.66 9.91
CA ALA A 108 -9.69 6.81 11.24
C ALA A 108 -9.90 5.46 11.97
N LYS A 109 -9.73 4.33 11.26
CA LYS A 109 -10.04 2.99 11.79
C LYS A 109 -8.81 2.17 12.13
N PHE A 110 -7.70 2.36 11.40
CA PHE A 110 -6.46 1.64 11.62
C PHE A 110 -5.40 2.51 12.29
N PRO A 111 -4.60 1.96 13.21
CA PRO A 111 -3.49 2.68 13.83
C PRO A 111 -2.44 3.15 12.82
N ILE A 112 -1.80 4.29 13.08
CA ILE A 112 -0.65 4.77 12.31
C ILE A 112 0.45 3.71 12.28
N GLY A 113 1.04 3.48 11.11
CA GLY A 113 2.06 2.46 10.87
C GLY A 113 1.49 1.08 10.51
N SER A 114 0.17 0.85 10.61
CA SER A 114 -0.43 -0.41 10.13
C SER A 114 -0.28 -0.56 8.63
N ILE A 115 0.14 -1.73 8.14
CA ILE A 115 0.08 -2.07 6.71
C ILE A 115 -1.20 -2.85 6.46
N VAL A 116 -2.02 -2.36 5.54
CA VAL A 116 -3.37 -2.85 5.26
C VAL A 116 -3.49 -3.30 3.81
N ASN A 117 -4.02 -4.51 3.59
CA ASN A 117 -4.40 -4.98 2.26
C ASN A 117 -5.75 -4.38 1.86
N CYS A 118 -5.80 -3.71 0.71
CA CYS A 118 -7.00 -3.06 0.18
C CYS A 118 -7.56 -3.86 -0.99
N THR A 119 -8.81 -4.31 -0.89
CA THR A 119 -9.47 -5.13 -1.94
C THR A 119 -10.72 -4.48 -2.53
N ARG A 120 -11.27 -3.44 -1.89
CA ARG A 120 -12.40 -2.67 -2.41
C ARG A 120 -11.94 -1.24 -2.63
N ILE A 121 -11.77 -0.86 -3.90
CA ILE A 121 -11.12 0.39 -4.29
C ILE A 121 -12.16 1.32 -4.91
N PHE A 122 -12.45 2.42 -4.24
CA PHE A 122 -13.49 3.37 -4.62
C PHE A 122 -12.91 4.61 -5.28
N ASN A 123 -13.58 5.08 -6.33
CA ASN A 123 -13.26 6.36 -6.96
C ASN A 123 -13.84 7.51 -6.16
N GLY A 124 -12.98 8.32 -5.57
CA GLY A 124 -13.38 9.57 -4.94
C GLY A 124 -13.21 10.75 -5.90
N GLY A 125 -14.15 11.69 -5.87
CA GLY A 125 -14.09 12.91 -6.69
C GLY A 125 -15.41 13.32 -7.32
N SER A 126 -16.44 12.45 -7.29
CA SER A 126 -17.80 12.82 -7.64
C SER A 126 -18.76 12.27 -6.60
N GLU A 127 -19.59 13.15 -6.02
CA GLU A 127 -20.66 12.75 -5.10
C GLU A 127 -21.76 11.93 -5.79
N LEU A 128 -21.81 11.98 -7.13
CA LEU A 128 -22.90 11.39 -7.92
C LEU A 128 -22.61 9.95 -8.36
N ILE A 129 -21.35 9.57 -8.49
CA ILE A 129 -20.95 8.24 -8.99
C ILE A 129 -19.69 7.80 -8.24
N THR A 130 -19.84 6.81 -7.39
CA THR A 130 -18.71 6.16 -6.74
C THR A 130 -18.53 4.77 -7.34
N ASP A 131 -17.63 4.66 -8.32
CA ASP A 131 -17.25 3.35 -8.87
C ASP A 131 -16.39 2.59 -7.86
N CYS A 132 -16.63 1.28 -7.77
CA CYS A 132 -15.83 0.37 -6.97
C CYS A 132 -15.18 -0.69 -7.87
N ILE A 133 -13.90 -0.93 -7.64
CA ILE A 133 -13.17 -2.08 -8.20
C ILE A 133 -12.93 -3.03 -7.05
N GLU A 134 -13.45 -4.24 -7.18
CA GLU A 134 -13.25 -5.33 -6.23
C GLU A 134 -12.10 -6.22 -6.72
N LEU A 135 -11.13 -6.43 -5.85
CA LEU A 135 -10.02 -7.36 -6.05
C LEU A 135 -10.33 -8.69 -5.37
N PRO A 136 -9.73 -9.80 -5.82
CA PRO A 136 -9.88 -11.08 -5.16
C PRO A 136 -9.43 -11.04 -3.69
N GLY A 137 -10.07 -11.87 -2.86
CA GLY A 137 -9.74 -12.02 -1.46
C GLY A 137 -10.45 -11.03 -0.54
N GLU A 138 -10.07 -11.06 0.73
CA GLU A 138 -10.62 -10.19 1.77
C GLU A 138 -9.63 -9.06 2.08
N GLY A 139 -10.14 -7.84 2.26
CA GLY A 139 -9.34 -6.68 2.59
C GLY A 139 -10.19 -5.46 2.91
N ALA A 140 -9.52 -4.39 3.25
CA ALA A 140 -10.14 -3.12 3.58
C ALA A 140 -10.66 -2.39 2.32
N SER A 141 -11.54 -1.43 2.55
CA SER A 141 -11.95 -0.46 1.54
C SER A 141 -11.01 0.75 1.53
N ILE A 142 -10.71 1.25 0.33
CA ILE A 142 -9.95 2.48 0.15
C ILE A 142 -10.67 3.43 -0.80
N PHE A 143 -10.72 4.70 -0.43
CA PHE A 143 -11.30 5.79 -1.21
C PHE A 143 -10.17 6.65 -1.79
N SER A 144 -9.98 6.60 -3.10
CA SER A 144 -8.96 7.40 -3.79
C SER A 144 -9.52 8.74 -4.22
N GLY A 145 -9.17 9.79 -3.45
CA GLY A 145 -9.60 11.16 -3.71
C GLY A 145 -8.72 11.92 -4.70
N ASP A 146 -9.11 13.17 -4.99
CA ASP A 146 -8.29 14.12 -5.73
C ASP A 146 -7.57 15.10 -4.79
N TYR A 147 -7.87 15.02 -3.50
CA TYR A 147 -7.32 15.87 -2.45
C TYR A 147 -6.93 15.02 -1.25
N PHE A 148 -5.96 15.51 -0.51
CA PHE A 148 -5.57 14.91 0.78
C PHE A 148 -6.76 14.96 1.75
N MET A 149 -7.18 13.79 2.23
CA MET A 149 -8.33 13.66 3.15
C MET A 149 -7.91 14.08 4.54
N SER A 150 -8.38 15.25 4.98
CA SER A 150 -8.16 15.73 6.35
C SER A 150 -9.17 16.80 6.72
N THR A 151 -9.24 17.12 8.01
CA THR A 151 -10.05 18.24 8.53
C THR A 151 -9.54 19.61 8.11
N GLN A 152 -8.38 19.72 7.47
CA GLN A 152 -7.91 20.95 6.83
C GLN A 152 -8.49 21.15 5.43
N THR A 153 -8.85 20.06 4.74
CA THR A 153 -9.38 20.08 3.37
C THR A 153 -10.91 19.96 3.34
N PHE A 154 -11.46 19.19 4.27
CA PHE A 154 -12.91 18.90 4.37
C PHE A 154 -13.43 19.29 5.75
N SER A 155 -14.74 19.51 5.90
CA SER A 155 -15.31 19.74 7.22
C SER A 155 -15.19 18.49 8.10
N PRO A 156 -15.12 18.63 9.43
CA PRO A 156 -15.07 17.47 10.33
C PRO A 156 -16.23 16.49 10.13
N GLU A 157 -17.42 16.99 9.79
CA GLU A 157 -18.61 16.19 9.53
C GLU A 157 -18.46 15.37 8.23
N GLN A 158 -17.85 15.95 7.18
CA GLN A 158 -17.56 15.25 5.94
C GLN A 158 -16.50 14.16 6.15
N VAL A 159 -15.40 14.49 6.85
CA VAL A 159 -14.37 13.49 7.19
C VAL A 159 -14.97 12.34 7.99
N LYS A 160 -15.80 12.64 8.99
CA LYS A 160 -16.49 11.63 9.78
C LYS A 160 -17.41 10.75 8.92
N ALA A 161 -18.27 11.35 8.10
CA ALA A 161 -19.22 10.61 7.26
C ALA A 161 -18.52 9.70 6.26
N LEU A 162 -17.41 10.15 5.67
CA LEU A 162 -16.62 9.33 4.76
C LEU A 162 -15.87 8.22 5.50
N SER A 163 -15.29 8.49 6.67
CA SER A 163 -14.58 7.47 7.46
C SER A 163 -15.49 6.41 8.09
N GLU A 164 -16.78 6.66 8.22
CA GLU A 164 -17.78 5.62 8.55
C GLU A 164 -17.97 4.64 7.39
N GLN A 165 -17.88 5.11 6.13
CA GLN A 165 -18.11 4.30 4.92
C GLN A 165 -16.85 3.59 4.43
N TYR A 166 -15.70 4.25 4.49
CA TYR A 166 -14.43 3.76 3.96
C TYR A 166 -13.40 3.57 5.06
N ASP A 167 -12.45 2.66 4.83
CA ASP A 167 -11.46 2.31 5.83
C ASP A 167 -10.17 3.14 5.68
N LEU A 168 -9.76 3.39 4.44
CA LEU A 168 -8.56 4.17 4.11
C LEU A 168 -8.83 5.22 3.04
N PHE A 169 -7.92 6.21 2.96
CA PHE A 169 -7.98 7.31 1.99
C PHE A 169 -6.61 7.55 1.38
N ASP A 170 -6.54 7.51 0.05
CA ASP A 170 -5.35 7.85 -0.74
C ASP A 170 -5.70 8.71 -1.96
N MET A 171 -4.77 8.86 -2.88
CA MET A 171 -4.97 9.65 -4.09
C MET A 171 -4.61 8.87 -5.38
N GLU A 172 -4.29 7.59 -5.33
CA GLU A 172 -3.72 6.84 -6.47
C GLU A 172 -4.35 5.49 -6.74
N ALA A 173 -4.77 4.75 -5.72
CA ALA A 173 -5.13 3.32 -5.84
C ALA A 173 -6.21 3.05 -6.87
N TYR A 174 -7.23 3.92 -7.00
CA TYR A 174 -8.27 3.72 -8.00
C TYR A 174 -7.72 3.82 -9.44
N ALA A 175 -6.84 4.79 -9.71
CA ALA A 175 -6.25 4.93 -11.04
C ALA A 175 -5.40 3.72 -11.42
N ALA A 176 -4.65 3.17 -10.45
CA ALA A 176 -3.86 1.97 -10.66
C ALA A 176 -4.74 0.73 -10.89
N ALA A 177 -5.76 0.53 -10.07
CA ALA A 177 -6.70 -0.57 -10.21
C ALA A 177 -7.47 -0.51 -11.53
N GLN A 178 -7.94 0.68 -11.92
CA GLN A 178 -8.66 0.90 -13.18
C GLN A 178 -7.79 0.60 -14.39
N PHE A 179 -6.53 1.06 -14.39
CA PHE A 179 -5.59 0.75 -15.45
C PHE A 179 -5.37 -0.77 -15.57
N CYS A 180 -5.06 -1.43 -14.45
CA CYS A 180 -4.80 -2.86 -14.43
C CYS A 180 -6.01 -3.69 -14.88
N LYS A 181 -7.22 -3.27 -14.49
CA LYS A 181 -8.47 -3.88 -14.95
C LYS A 181 -8.66 -3.74 -16.48
N MET A 182 -8.30 -2.58 -17.06
CA MET A 182 -8.41 -2.36 -18.52
C MET A 182 -7.47 -3.25 -19.34
N TYR A 183 -6.30 -3.57 -18.80
CA TYR A 183 -5.27 -4.34 -19.50
C TYR A 183 -5.13 -5.79 -18.99
N ASP A 184 -6.05 -6.26 -18.14
CA ASP A 184 -6.04 -7.60 -17.53
C ASP A 184 -4.71 -7.91 -16.81
N ILE A 185 -4.17 -6.92 -16.10
CA ILE A 185 -2.94 -7.03 -15.32
C ILE A 185 -3.32 -7.33 -13.87
N PRO A 186 -2.79 -8.40 -13.25
CA PRO A 186 -3.00 -8.67 -11.84
C PRO A 186 -2.54 -7.49 -10.97
N PHE A 187 -3.41 -7.07 -10.04
CA PHE A 187 -3.20 -5.89 -9.23
C PHE A 187 -3.37 -6.18 -7.73
N TYR A 188 -2.47 -5.64 -6.92
CA TYR A 188 -2.51 -5.67 -5.47
C TYR A 188 -2.30 -4.27 -4.91
N CYS A 189 -2.92 -3.98 -3.76
CA CYS A 189 -2.83 -2.68 -3.10
C CYS A 189 -2.55 -2.85 -1.61
N LEU A 190 -1.38 -2.43 -1.17
CA LEU A 190 -0.97 -2.39 0.22
C LEU A 190 -0.72 -0.95 0.65
N LYS A 191 -1.39 -0.49 1.70
CA LYS A 191 -1.24 0.86 2.22
C LYS A 191 -0.77 0.86 3.67
N ALA A 192 0.16 1.75 3.98
CA ALA A 192 0.56 2.02 5.35
C ALA A 192 -0.16 3.26 5.88
N VAL A 193 -0.75 3.16 7.05
CA VAL A 193 -1.48 4.28 7.66
C VAL A 193 -0.50 5.36 8.10
N SER A 194 -0.64 6.55 7.54
CA SER A 194 0.23 7.70 7.81
C SER A 194 -0.35 8.69 8.82
N ASP A 195 -1.66 8.80 8.88
CA ASP A 195 -2.34 9.81 9.68
C ASP A 195 -3.78 9.41 10.04
N ASN A 196 -4.35 10.14 11.00
CA ASN A 196 -5.71 9.92 11.52
C ASN A 196 -6.76 10.86 10.88
N LEU A 197 -6.47 11.46 9.74
CA LEU A 197 -7.36 12.40 9.04
C LEU A 197 -7.59 13.73 9.79
N ASP A 198 -6.84 14.00 10.85
CA ASP A 198 -6.97 15.21 11.68
C ASP A 198 -6.19 16.41 11.11
N GLY A 199 -5.42 16.21 10.05
CA GLY A 199 -4.58 17.22 9.42
C GLY A 199 -3.30 17.53 10.20
N ASN A 200 -2.99 16.78 11.24
CA ASN A 200 -1.77 16.95 12.02
C ASN A 200 -0.57 16.24 11.36
N LEU A 201 0.17 16.96 10.54
CA LEU A 201 1.34 16.43 9.82
C LEU A 201 2.68 16.90 10.43
N LYS A 202 2.72 17.17 11.74
CA LYS A 202 3.92 17.77 12.40
C LYS A 202 5.18 16.93 12.24
N ASP A 203 5.07 15.61 12.17
CA ASP A 203 6.20 14.68 11.96
C ASP A 203 6.05 13.86 10.68
N TRP A 204 5.56 14.45 9.62
CA TRP A 204 5.32 13.79 8.35
C TRP A 204 6.55 13.03 7.82
N ARG A 205 7.75 13.65 7.90
CA ARG A 205 8.99 13.00 7.42
C ARG A 205 9.38 11.79 8.26
N GLY A 206 9.18 11.84 9.57
CA GLY A 206 9.42 10.72 10.46
C GLY A 206 8.48 9.57 10.17
N ILE A 207 7.20 9.87 9.94
CA ILE A 207 6.17 8.88 9.57
C ILE A 207 6.52 8.22 8.23
N LEU A 208 6.88 8.96 7.19
CA LEU A 208 7.29 8.39 5.91
C LEU A 208 8.55 7.53 6.03
N ALA A 209 9.52 7.91 6.86
CA ALA A 209 10.71 7.11 7.12
C ALA A 209 10.38 5.77 7.81
N ASP A 210 9.42 5.77 8.75
CA ASP A 210 8.92 4.55 9.39
C ASP A 210 8.16 3.66 8.39
N ILE A 211 7.28 4.24 7.58
CA ILE A 211 6.56 3.56 6.50
C ILE A 211 7.55 2.91 5.52
N ARG A 212 8.57 3.63 5.08
CA ARG A 212 9.62 3.11 4.21
C ARG A 212 10.30 1.89 4.82
N THR A 213 10.70 1.98 6.09
CA THR A 213 11.33 0.88 6.82
C THR A 213 10.42 -0.35 6.83
N ARG A 214 9.14 -0.17 7.16
CA ARG A 214 8.15 -1.26 7.22
C ARG A 214 7.92 -1.92 5.87
N PHE A 215 7.77 -1.16 4.80
CA PHE A 215 7.64 -1.73 3.45
C PHE A 215 8.91 -2.43 3.00
N THR A 216 10.10 -1.86 3.29
CA THR A 216 11.38 -2.50 2.96
C THR A 216 11.53 -3.85 3.65
N GLU A 217 11.25 -3.93 4.95
CA GLU A 217 11.30 -5.18 5.71
C GLU A 217 10.27 -6.20 5.19
N LEU A 218 9.03 -5.75 4.95
CA LEU A 218 7.96 -6.60 4.45
C LEU A 218 8.29 -7.19 3.08
N LEU A 219 8.69 -6.36 2.13
CA LEU A 219 8.97 -6.78 0.75
C LEU A 219 10.27 -7.57 0.64
N GLY A 220 11.28 -7.26 1.46
CA GLY A 220 12.51 -8.03 1.57
C GLY A 220 12.28 -9.48 2.01
N SER A 221 11.23 -9.72 2.81
CA SER A 221 10.88 -11.07 3.27
C SER A 221 10.34 -12.00 2.18
N ILE A 222 9.82 -11.45 1.08
CA ILE A 222 9.26 -12.24 -0.03
C ILE A 222 10.36 -12.90 -0.86
N SER A 223 11.49 -12.22 -1.04
CA SER A 223 12.46 -12.60 -2.08
C SER A 223 13.39 -13.74 -1.72
N GLY A 224 13.60 -14.09 -0.46
CA GLY A 224 14.51 -15.17 -0.04
C GLY A 224 15.93 -15.17 -0.66
N ASN A 225 16.22 -14.19 -1.53
CA ASN A 225 17.49 -14.00 -2.24
C ASN A 225 17.97 -12.55 -2.09
N PRO A 226 19.28 -12.30 -1.99
CA PRO A 226 19.79 -10.94 -1.95
C PRO A 226 19.52 -10.22 -3.28
N VAL A 227 19.12 -8.98 -3.15
CA VAL A 227 18.79 -7.98 -4.17
C VAL A 227 19.64 -8.11 -5.44
N ALA A 228 19.05 -8.54 -6.56
CA ALA A 228 19.62 -8.40 -7.88
C ALA A 228 19.02 -7.20 -8.60
N SER A 229 19.87 -6.19 -8.77
CA SER A 229 19.75 -4.98 -9.59
C SER A 229 18.34 -4.42 -9.88
N SER A 230 18.03 -3.35 -9.15
CA SER A 230 16.95 -2.42 -9.45
C SER A 230 17.10 -1.81 -10.85
N ARG A 231 16.13 -2.02 -11.75
CA ARG A 231 15.94 -1.16 -12.91
C ARG A 231 14.99 -0.05 -12.50
N ILE A 232 15.54 1.15 -12.36
CA ILE A 232 14.76 2.37 -12.16
C ILE A 232 14.29 2.83 -13.53
N PHE A 233 13.00 2.94 -13.72
CA PHE A 233 12.42 3.65 -14.86
C PHE A 233 12.15 5.10 -14.40
N SER A 234 12.96 6.03 -14.85
CA SER A 234 12.79 7.48 -14.64
C SER A 234 11.82 8.08 -15.68
#